data_d3de85602dfd51945bbc6b3bbdf578b8
#
_entry.id   d3de85602dfd51945bbc6b3bbdf578b8
#
_cell.length_a   1.000
_cell.length_b   1.000
_cell.length_c   1.000
_cell.angle_alpha   90.00
_cell.angle_beta   90.00
_cell.angle_gamma   90.00
#
_symmetry.space_group_name_H-M   'P 1'
#
loop_
_entity.id
_entity.type
_entity.pdbx_description
1 polymer ?
#
loop_
_entity_poly.entity_id
_entity_poly.type
_entity_poly.pdbx_seq_one_letter_code
_entity_poly.pdbx_strand_id
1 'polypeptide(L)'
;FTGIGKVAGDSPVILLNGFSKVHLMTGWRIGYIAFNNSPKLGPIRENLPKLARVRISTNLPVQHAALESLRGPQGYVSEFVSELKKRRDFVVNRLNSISGLSCSVPKGAFYAFPKIENNPYKTDQEFVMELLRKTGVLTVHGSGFGAKYGSGHFRIVFLPDIKTLDFALNEIEKFCQ
;
A
#
# COMPACT_ATOMS: atom_id res chain seq x y z
N PHE A 1 13.37 -5.73 5.63
CA PHE A 1 12.23 -6.64 5.45
C PHE A 1 12.74 -8.07 5.27
N THR A 2 12.15 -9.00 5.99
CA THR A 2 12.47 -10.44 5.86
C THR A 2 11.24 -11.15 5.30
N GLY A 3 11.37 -11.74 4.12
CA GLY A 3 10.27 -12.48 3.49
C GLY A 3 9.96 -13.80 4.21
N ILE A 4 8.70 -14.23 4.16
CA ILE A 4 8.23 -15.46 4.83
C ILE A 4 9.04 -16.69 4.43
N GLY A 5 9.48 -16.79 3.17
CA GLY A 5 10.28 -17.92 2.70
C GLY A 5 11.64 -18.08 3.40
N LYS A 6 12.16 -16.99 4.00
CA LYS A 6 13.42 -17.02 4.75
C LYS A 6 13.25 -17.54 6.19
N VAL A 7 12.06 -17.38 6.77
CA VAL A 7 11.78 -17.72 8.17
C VAL A 7 10.91 -18.97 8.33
N ALA A 8 10.40 -19.50 7.24
CA ALA A 8 9.47 -20.63 7.25
C ALA A 8 10.09 -21.98 7.60
N GLY A 9 11.42 -22.14 7.43
CA GLY A 9 12.07 -23.46 7.59
C GLY A 9 11.38 -24.50 6.72
N ASP A 10 11.05 -25.66 7.30
CA ASP A 10 10.38 -26.78 6.62
C ASP A 10 8.85 -26.67 6.56
N SER A 11 8.28 -25.61 7.14
CA SER A 11 6.83 -25.38 7.09
C SER A 11 6.37 -25.16 5.65
N PRO A 12 5.22 -25.76 5.23
CA PRO A 12 4.68 -25.53 3.90
C PRO A 12 4.28 -24.06 3.73
N VAL A 13 4.81 -23.40 2.70
CA VAL A 13 4.54 -22.00 2.39
C VAL A 13 4.09 -21.82 0.96
N ILE A 14 2.98 -21.12 0.79
CA ILE A 14 2.49 -20.60 -0.47
C ILE A 14 2.58 -19.08 -0.39
N LEU A 15 3.41 -18.48 -1.23
CA LEU A 15 3.56 -17.03 -1.36
C LEU A 15 2.72 -16.53 -2.53
N LEU A 16 1.77 -15.64 -2.25
CA LEU A 16 1.05 -14.89 -3.27
C LEU A 16 1.60 -13.47 -3.27
N ASN A 17 2.02 -12.98 -4.43
CA ASN A 17 2.51 -11.62 -4.56
C ASN A 17 2.13 -11.04 -5.92
N GLY A 18 2.18 -9.72 -6.03
CA GLY A 18 1.81 -8.97 -7.23
C GLY A 18 2.89 -7.99 -7.66
N PHE A 19 2.91 -7.70 -8.95
CA PHE A 19 3.81 -6.72 -9.55
C PHE A 19 3.32 -5.27 -9.40
N SER A 20 2.08 -5.10 -8.95
CA SER A 20 1.40 -3.79 -8.93
C SER A 20 2.15 -2.71 -8.14
N LYS A 21 2.82 -3.07 -7.03
CA LYS A 21 3.41 -2.09 -6.11
C LYS A 21 4.91 -1.96 -6.29
N VAL A 22 5.67 -3.03 -6.07
CA VAL A 22 7.14 -3.02 -6.14
C VAL A 22 7.63 -2.69 -7.55
N HIS A 23 6.96 -3.23 -8.57
CA HIS A 23 7.37 -3.06 -9.98
C HIS A 23 6.54 -2.00 -10.73
N LEU A 24 5.71 -1.20 -10.03
CA LEU A 24 4.89 -0.13 -10.60
C LEU A 24 3.94 -0.59 -11.73
N MET A 25 3.52 -1.86 -11.70
CA MET A 25 2.72 -2.49 -12.76
C MET A 25 1.24 -2.61 -12.36
N THR A 26 0.64 -1.57 -11.78
CA THR A 26 -0.75 -1.60 -11.29
C THR A 26 -1.76 -1.89 -12.40
N GLY A 27 -1.63 -1.28 -13.57
CA GLY A 27 -2.50 -1.46 -14.73
C GLY A 27 -2.31 -2.79 -15.46
N TRP A 28 -1.19 -3.47 -15.27
CA TRP A 28 -0.86 -4.72 -15.95
C TRP A 28 -1.61 -5.94 -15.43
N ARG A 29 -2.21 -5.86 -14.24
CA ARG A 29 -3.05 -6.88 -13.61
C ARG A 29 -2.39 -8.25 -13.51
N ILE A 30 -1.14 -8.33 -13.05
CA ILE A 30 -0.36 -9.56 -12.94
C ILE A 30 0.18 -9.77 -11.53
N GLY A 31 0.23 -11.02 -11.13
CA GLY A 31 0.83 -11.51 -9.91
C GLY A 31 1.42 -12.91 -10.11
N TYR A 32 2.01 -13.45 -9.07
CA TYR A 32 2.56 -14.80 -9.09
C TYR A 32 2.29 -15.54 -7.79
N ILE A 33 2.34 -16.86 -7.90
CA ILE A 33 2.30 -17.77 -6.76
C ILE A 33 3.62 -18.53 -6.73
N ALA A 34 4.29 -18.52 -5.59
CA ALA A 34 5.49 -19.29 -5.35
C ALA A 34 5.28 -20.29 -4.20
N PHE A 35 5.90 -21.44 -4.32
CA PHE A 35 5.86 -22.51 -3.33
C PHE A 35 7.26 -22.80 -2.81
N ASN A 36 7.41 -23.07 -1.52
CA ASN A 36 8.64 -23.70 -1.06
C ASN A 36 8.64 -25.21 -1.38
N ASN A 37 9.76 -25.89 -1.12
CA ASN A 37 9.95 -27.29 -1.50
C ASN A 37 9.24 -28.30 -0.57
N SER A 38 8.32 -27.89 0.30
CA SER A 38 7.61 -28.82 1.17
C SER A 38 6.84 -29.87 0.38
N PRO A 39 7.02 -31.19 0.65
CA PRO A 39 6.27 -32.26 -0.01
C PRO A 39 4.75 -32.16 0.20
N LYS A 40 4.32 -31.55 1.30
CA LYS A 40 2.89 -31.33 1.61
C LYS A 40 2.18 -30.46 0.57
N LEU A 41 2.92 -29.68 -0.22
CA LEU A 41 2.38 -28.83 -1.28
C LEU A 41 2.28 -29.51 -2.64
N GLY A 42 2.69 -30.79 -2.79
CA GLY A 42 2.64 -31.55 -4.04
C GLY A 42 1.27 -31.49 -4.71
N PRO A 43 0.20 -31.93 -4.03
CA PRO A 43 -1.15 -31.93 -4.62
C PRO A 43 -1.63 -30.55 -5.08
N ILE A 44 -1.25 -29.48 -4.37
CA ILE A 44 -1.61 -28.10 -4.72
C ILE A 44 -0.86 -27.67 -5.99
N ARG A 45 0.44 -27.97 -6.08
CA ARG A 45 1.27 -27.65 -7.26
C ARG A 45 0.75 -28.33 -8.53
N GLU A 46 0.29 -29.57 -8.44
CA GLU A 46 -0.25 -30.31 -9.56
C GLU A 46 -1.61 -29.79 -10.03
N ASN A 47 -2.45 -29.35 -9.10
CA ASN A 47 -3.82 -28.98 -9.42
C ASN A 47 -4.01 -27.50 -9.72
N LEU A 48 -3.17 -26.61 -9.20
CA LEU A 48 -3.30 -25.17 -9.44
C LEU A 48 -3.20 -24.79 -10.93
N PRO A 49 -2.28 -25.38 -11.75
CA PRO A 49 -2.27 -25.12 -13.19
C PRO A 49 -3.55 -25.55 -13.90
N LYS A 50 -4.23 -26.58 -13.41
CA LYS A 50 -5.52 -27.04 -13.98
C LYS A 50 -6.60 -25.97 -13.78
N LEU A 51 -6.65 -25.34 -12.60
CA LEU A 51 -7.53 -24.20 -12.31
C LEU A 51 -7.19 -22.97 -13.16
N ALA A 52 -5.90 -22.71 -13.35
CA ALA A 52 -5.47 -21.59 -14.20
C ALA A 52 -5.91 -21.75 -15.65
N ARG A 53 -5.94 -22.97 -16.18
CA ARG A 53 -6.41 -23.28 -17.55
C ARG A 53 -7.90 -22.98 -17.76
N VAL A 54 -8.73 -23.04 -16.73
CA VAL A 54 -10.16 -22.65 -16.81
C VAL A 54 -10.32 -21.19 -17.24
N ARG A 55 -9.34 -20.34 -16.92
CA ARG A 55 -9.29 -18.94 -17.33
C ARG A 55 -8.40 -18.70 -18.56
N ILE A 56 -8.01 -19.75 -19.26
CA ILE A 56 -7.13 -19.78 -20.43
C ILE A 56 -5.69 -19.45 -20.02
N SER A 57 -5.36 -18.21 -19.68
CA SER A 57 -4.09 -17.79 -19.08
C SER A 57 -4.10 -16.28 -18.79
N THR A 58 -3.07 -15.79 -18.10
CA THR A 58 -2.72 -14.38 -18.11
C THR A 58 -2.19 -14.00 -19.50
N ASN A 59 -2.48 -12.80 -19.96
CA ASN A 59 -2.04 -12.25 -21.25
C ASN A 59 -0.51 -12.43 -21.45
N LEU A 60 -0.10 -13.01 -22.56
CA LEU A 60 1.29 -13.39 -22.82
C LEU A 60 2.28 -12.20 -22.82
N PRO A 61 2.02 -11.06 -23.46
CA PRO A 61 2.90 -9.88 -23.35
C PRO A 61 3.12 -9.44 -21.92
N VAL A 62 2.09 -9.52 -21.08
CA VAL A 62 2.18 -9.15 -19.65
C VAL A 62 3.07 -10.12 -18.87
N GLN A 63 3.04 -11.42 -19.21
CA GLN A 63 3.95 -12.42 -18.61
C GLN A 63 5.41 -12.12 -18.96
N HIS A 64 5.71 -11.76 -20.22
CA HIS A 64 7.06 -11.35 -20.62
C HIS A 64 7.51 -10.10 -19.89
N ALA A 65 6.66 -9.08 -19.78
CA ALA A 65 6.97 -7.88 -19.02
C ALA A 65 7.25 -8.16 -17.53
N ALA A 66 6.48 -9.06 -16.92
CA ALA A 66 6.70 -9.50 -15.53
C ALA A 66 8.03 -10.24 -15.39
N LEU A 67 8.38 -11.10 -16.36
CA LEU A 67 9.65 -11.82 -16.38
C LEU A 67 10.83 -10.85 -16.45
N GLU A 68 10.76 -9.86 -17.35
CA GLU A 68 11.78 -8.81 -17.46
C GLU A 68 11.88 -7.97 -16.20
N SER A 69 10.76 -7.63 -15.56
CA SER A 69 10.79 -6.88 -14.30
C SER A 69 11.46 -7.63 -13.15
N LEU A 70 11.50 -8.97 -13.20
CA LEU A 70 12.19 -9.81 -12.22
C LEU A 70 13.67 -10.03 -12.56
N ARG A 71 14.02 -10.14 -13.85
CA ARG A 71 15.37 -10.46 -14.33
C ARG A 71 16.22 -9.24 -14.63
N GLY A 72 15.57 -8.17 -15.03
CA GLY A 72 16.21 -6.93 -15.42
C GLY A 72 16.80 -6.14 -14.25
N PRO A 73 17.43 -5.00 -14.54
CA PRO A 73 18.02 -4.14 -13.52
C PRO A 73 16.97 -3.68 -12.49
N GLN A 74 17.31 -3.73 -11.21
CA GLN A 74 16.41 -3.35 -10.11
C GLN A 74 16.65 -1.91 -9.59
N GLY A 75 17.49 -1.12 -10.26
CA GLY A 75 17.85 0.24 -9.85
C GLY A 75 16.64 1.15 -9.65
N TYR A 76 15.66 1.08 -10.56
CA TYR A 76 14.43 1.85 -10.49
C TYR A 76 13.62 1.63 -9.21
N VAL A 77 13.67 0.41 -8.64
CA VAL A 77 13.00 0.11 -7.35
C VAL A 77 13.67 0.89 -6.23
N SER A 78 15.01 0.91 -6.19
CA SER A 78 15.78 1.62 -5.18
C SER A 78 15.58 3.14 -5.28
N GLU A 79 15.55 3.69 -6.48
CA GLU A 79 15.28 5.10 -6.75
C GLU A 79 13.87 5.48 -6.27
N PHE A 80 12.87 4.67 -6.63
CA PHE A 80 11.49 4.88 -6.21
C PHE A 80 11.33 4.82 -4.69
N VAL A 81 11.96 3.85 -4.03
CA VAL A 81 11.95 3.73 -2.56
C VAL A 81 12.60 4.95 -1.91
N SER A 82 13.71 5.45 -2.47
CA SER A 82 14.37 6.65 -1.98
C SER A 82 13.49 7.89 -2.08
N GLU A 83 12.79 8.04 -3.21
CA GLU A 83 11.86 9.14 -3.41
C GLU A 83 10.64 9.05 -2.47
N LEU A 84 10.07 7.85 -2.31
CA LEU A 84 8.97 7.63 -1.36
C LEU A 84 9.38 7.92 0.09
N LYS A 85 10.63 7.65 0.46
CA LYS A 85 11.14 7.99 1.79
C LYS A 85 11.12 9.49 2.03
N LYS A 86 11.56 10.29 1.06
CA LYS A 86 11.50 11.77 1.16
C LYS A 86 10.06 12.27 1.34
N ARG A 87 9.14 11.76 0.50
CA ARG A 87 7.72 12.12 0.55
C ARG A 87 7.07 11.69 1.86
N ARG A 88 7.39 10.49 2.35
CA ARG A 88 6.94 10.01 3.65
C ARG A 88 7.36 10.94 4.78
N ASP A 89 8.66 11.24 4.83
CA ASP A 89 9.22 12.06 5.91
C ASP A 89 8.62 13.48 5.87
N PHE A 90 8.45 14.05 4.69
CA PHE A 90 7.74 15.31 4.50
C PHE A 90 6.31 15.26 5.02
N VAL A 91 5.50 14.27 4.57
CA VAL A 91 4.09 14.14 4.96
C VAL A 91 3.94 13.93 6.46
N VAL A 92 4.75 13.04 7.06
CA VAL A 92 4.66 12.75 8.49
C VAL A 92 5.03 13.98 9.33
N ASN A 93 6.08 14.70 8.95
CA ASN A 93 6.46 15.93 9.64
C ASN A 93 5.35 16.99 9.57
N ARG A 94 4.76 17.18 8.39
CA ARG A 94 3.64 18.12 8.19
C ARG A 94 2.40 17.71 8.99
N LEU A 95 2.02 16.43 8.96
CA LEU A 95 0.87 15.94 9.75
C LEU A 95 1.06 16.17 11.25
N ASN A 96 2.26 15.93 11.76
CA ASN A 96 2.55 16.15 13.19
C ASN A 96 2.67 17.63 13.58
N SER A 97 2.79 18.55 12.63
CA SER A 97 2.70 19.99 12.89
C SER A 97 1.28 20.54 12.91
N ILE A 98 0.30 19.77 12.41
CA ILE A 98 -1.11 20.18 12.40
C ILE A 98 -1.73 19.88 13.77
N SER A 99 -2.29 20.90 14.42
CA SER A 99 -2.99 20.73 15.69
C SER A 99 -4.15 19.73 15.56
N GLY A 100 -4.27 18.82 16.51
CA GLY A 100 -5.31 17.80 16.51
C GLY A 100 -5.02 16.57 15.66
N LEU A 101 -3.83 16.46 15.05
CA LEU A 101 -3.38 15.26 14.33
C LEU A 101 -2.09 14.71 14.92
N SER A 102 -1.94 13.39 14.84
CA SER A 102 -0.67 12.70 15.12
C SER A 102 -0.46 11.55 14.14
N CYS A 103 0.78 11.33 13.73
CA CYS A 103 1.11 10.29 12.77
C CYS A 103 2.43 9.60 13.12
N SER A 104 2.39 8.28 13.29
CA SER A 104 3.60 7.46 13.40
C SER A 104 4.27 7.29 12.03
N VAL A 105 5.60 7.24 12.02
CA VAL A 105 6.37 7.04 10.77
C VAL A 105 6.13 5.62 10.25
N PRO A 106 5.51 5.43 9.07
CA PRO A 106 5.30 4.10 8.50
C PRO A 106 6.63 3.51 8.02
N LYS A 107 6.88 2.25 8.37
CA LYS A 107 8.10 1.53 8.00
C LYS A 107 8.00 0.80 6.65
N GLY A 108 6.86 0.82 6.03
CA GLY A 108 6.60 0.16 4.74
C GLY A 108 5.38 0.74 4.04
N ALA A 109 5.13 0.27 2.81
CA ALA A 109 4.11 0.80 1.91
C ALA A 109 4.29 2.29 1.58
N PHE A 110 3.26 2.94 1.10
CA PHE A 110 3.23 4.36 0.74
C PHE A 110 1.98 5.06 1.31
N TYR A 111 1.57 4.63 2.51
CA TYR A 111 0.42 5.16 3.23
C TYR A 111 0.86 5.73 4.57
N ALA A 112 0.39 6.93 4.90
CA ALA A 112 0.36 7.45 6.25
C ALA A 112 -1.04 7.22 6.86
N PHE A 113 -1.08 7.00 8.18
CA PHE A 113 -2.32 6.68 8.89
C PHE A 113 -2.43 7.58 10.14
N PRO A 114 -2.68 8.90 9.93
CA PRO A 114 -2.79 9.84 11.03
C PRO A 114 -4.02 9.57 11.88
N LYS A 115 -3.86 9.78 13.18
CA LYS A 115 -4.91 9.78 14.19
C LYS A 115 -5.49 11.19 14.32
N ILE A 116 -6.80 11.27 14.47
CA ILE A 116 -7.54 12.48 14.79
C ILE A 116 -7.68 12.51 16.31
N GLU A 117 -6.92 13.40 16.99
CA GLU A 117 -6.89 13.44 18.46
C GLU A 117 -8.17 14.06 19.04
N ASN A 118 -8.67 15.13 18.42
CA ASN A 118 -9.87 15.83 18.83
C ASN A 118 -10.84 15.92 17.64
N ASN A 119 -11.52 14.80 17.35
CA ASN A 119 -12.46 14.77 16.23
C ASN A 119 -13.71 15.61 16.56
N PRO A 120 -13.99 16.70 15.82
CA PRO A 120 -15.21 17.49 16.00
C PRO A 120 -16.46 16.79 15.45
N TYR A 121 -16.29 15.70 14.71
CA TYR A 121 -17.36 14.91 14.10
C TYR A 121 -17.58 13.63 14.89
N LYS A 122 -18.75 12.99 14.72
CA LYS A 122 -19.10 11.75 15.44
C LYS A 122 -18.22 10.57 15.04
N THR A 123 -17.77 10.54 13.79
CA THR A 123 -16.98 9.43 13.22
C THR A 123 -15.83 9.94 12.36
N ASP A 124 -14.84 9.09 12.15
CA ASP A 124 -13.76 9.32 11.17
C ASP A 124 -14.29 9.32 9.73
N GLN A 125 -15.38 8.63 9.45
CA GLN A 125 -16.05 8.69 8.16
C GLN A 125 -16.66 10.07 7.89
N GLU A 126 -17.35 10.66 8.87
CA GLU A 126 -17.86 12.04 8.75
C GLU A 126 -16.71 13.03 8.56
N PHE A 127 -15.62 12.88 9.32
CA PHE A 127 -14.43 13.73 9.18
C PHE A 127 -13.90 13.73 7.74
N VAL A 128 -13.65 12.56 7.14
CA VAL A 128 -13.11 12.50 5.77
C VAL A 128 -14.08 12.98 4.71
N MET A 129 -15.39 12.81 4.93
CA MET A 129 -16.41 13.32 4.01
C MET A 129 -16.53 14.85 4.06
N GLU A 130 -16.45 15.45 5.25
CA GLU A 130 -16.45 16.90 5.39
C GLU A 130 -15.14 17.52 4.89
N LEU A 131 -13.99 16.88 5.14
CA LEU A 131 -12.72 17.27 4.55
C LEU A 131 -12.82 17.31 3.00
N LEU A 132 -13.35 16.24 2.39
CA LEU A 132 -13.52 16.20 0.94
C LEU A 132 -14.45 17.32 0.43
N ARG A 133 -15.59 17.53 1.09
CA ARG A 133 -16.58 18.55 0.68
C ARG A 133 -16.04 19.98 0.76
N LYS A 134 -15.26 20.27 1.80
CA LYS A 134 -14.76 21.63 2.06
C LYS A 134 -13.47 21.96 1.31
N THR A 135 -12.63 20.95 1.05
CA THR A 135 -11.26 21.17 0.54
C THR A 135 -10.97 20.49 -0.79
N GLY A 136 -11.78 19.51 -1.19
CA GLY A 136 -11.48 18.64 -2.35
C GLY A 136 -10.41 17.57 -2.07
N VAL A 137 -9.87 17.48 -0.85
CA VAL A 137 -8.85 16.50 -0.50
C VAL A 137 -9.48 15.15 -0.20
N LEU A 138 -9.21 14.17 -1.05
CA LEU A 138 -9.72 12.81 -0.90
C LEU A 138 -8.80 11.97 0.00
N THR A 139 -9.35 11.50 1.11
CA THR A 139 -8.72 10.56 2.04
C THR A 139 -9.64 9.37 2.30
N VAL A 140 -9.19 8.37 3.05
CA VAL A 140 -10.02 7.20 3.36
C VAL A 140 -10.13 7.06 4.87
N HIS A 141 -11.35 6.92 5.39
CA HIS A 141 -11.60 6.76 6.82
C HIS A 141 -10.95 5.49 7.38
N GLY A 142 -10.40 5.57 8.57
CA GLY A 142 -9.61 4.50 9.16
C GLY A 142 -10.45 3.31 9.63
N SER A 143 -11.68 3.54 10.11
CA SER A 143 -12.61 2.49 10.55
C SER A 143 -12.90 1.47 9.44
N GLY A 144 -12.77 1.83 8.15
CA GLY A 144 -12.85 0.91 7.02
C GLY A 144 -11.72 -0.14 6.96
N PHE A 145 -10.63 0.06 7.71
CA PHE A 145 -9.51 -0.90 7.83
C PHE A 145 -9.58 -1.74 9.12
N GLY A 146 -10.63 -1.61 9.89
CA GLY A 146 -10.87 -2.36 11.13
C GLY A 146 -11.34 -1.45 12.26
N ALA A 147 -12.51 -1.75 12.82
CA ALA A 147 -13.17 -0.91 13.81
C ALA A 147 -12.31 -0.66 15.07
N LYS A 148 -11.57 -1.67 15.52
CA LYS A 148 -10.80 -1.60 16.77
C LYS A 148 -9.61 -0.64 16.72
N TYR A 149 -8.85 -0.64 15.60
CA TYR A 149 -7.60 0.12 15.49
C TYR A 149 -7.63 1.20 14.40
N GLY A 150 -8.65 1.15 13.54
CA GLY A 150 -8.82 2.14 12.48
C GLY A 150 -9.69 3.33 12.89
N SER A 151 -10.61 3.14 13.85
CA SER A 151 -11.47 4.21 14.33
C SER A 151 -10.66 5.42 14.81
N GLY A 152 -11.12 6.62 14.48
CA GLY A 152 -10.43 7.87 14.80
C GLY A 152 -9.17 8.14 13.97
N HIS A 153 -8.99 7.42 12.86
CA HIS A 153 -7.88 7.61 11.94
C HIS A 153 -8.36 7.89 10.52
N PHE A 154 -7.46 8.34 9.65
CA PHE A 154 -7.68 8.37 8.22
C PHE A 154 -6.40 8.00 7.47
N ARG A 155 -6.53 7.54 6.22
CA ARG A 155 -5.40 7.13 5.40
C ARG A 155 -5.10 8.15 4.32
N ILE A 156 -3.83 8.54 4.23
CA ILE A 156 -3.27 9.35 3.16
C ILE A 156 -2.31 8.50 2.33
N VAL A 157 -2.25 8.76 1.03
CA VAL A 157 -1.28 8.19 0.10
C VAL A 157 -0.21 9.23 -0.19
N PHE A 158 1.08 8.92 0.01
CA PHE A 158 2.18 9.84 -0.31
C PHE A 158 2.89 9.49 -1.64
N LEU A 159 2.10 9.06 -2.65
CA LEU A 159 2.57 8.84 -4.02
C LEU A 159 2.70 10.13 -4.87
N PRO A 160 1.87 11.16 -4.70
CA PRO A 160 2.03 12.41 -5.44
C PRO A 160 3.36 13.11 -5.16
N ASP A 161 3.75 14.04 -6.01
CA ASP A 161 4.89 14.89 -5.78
C ASP A 161 4.72 15.80 -4.55
N ILE A 162 5.83 16.34 -4.05
CA ILE A 162 5.84 17.15 -2.82
C ILE A 162 4.95 18.40 -2.96
N LYS A 163 4.87 19.01 -4.14
CA LYS A 163 4.04 20.20 -4.35
C LYS A 163 2.56 19.88 -4.17
N THR A 164 2.10 18.77 -4.75
CA THR A 164 0.72 18.28 -4.60
C THR A 164 0.43 17.86 -3.15
N LEU A 165 1.37 17.21 -2.50
CA LEU A 165 1.25 16.81 -1.10
C LEU A 165 1.20 18.02 -0.16
N ASP A 166 2.03 19.02 -0.40
CA ASP A 166 2.03 20.27 0.39
C ASP A 166 0.71 21.02 0.26
N PHE A 167 0.21 21.16 -0.97
CA PHE A 167 -1.10 21.76 -1.20
C PHE A 167 -2.20 21.03 -0.39
N ALA A 168 -2.26 19.70 -0.49
CA ALA A 168 -3.26 18.90 0.21
C ALA A 168 -3.12 19.02 1.74
N LEU A 169 -1.90 19.04 2.26
CA LEU A 169 -1.65 19.18 3.70
C LEU A 169 -1.98 20.58 4.22
N ASN A 170 -1.77 21.62 3.42
CA ASN A 170 -2.22 22.98 3.76
C ASN A 170 -3.75 23.06 3.85
N GLU A 171 -4.47 22.38 2.96
CA GLU A 171 -5.93 22.33 3.01
C GLU A 171 -6.43 21.51 4.23
N ILE A 172 -5.74 20.41 4.57
CA ILE A 172 -6.03 19.64 5.80
C ILE A 172 -5.80 20.51 7.04
N GLU A 173 -4.70 21.28 7.08
CA GLU A 173 -4.39 22.17 8.18
C GLU A 173 -5.46 23.23 8.41
N LYS A 174 -5.90 23.92 7.34
CA LYS A 174 -7.02 24.88 7.39
C LYS A 174 -8.32 24.25 7.86
N PHE A 175 -8.57 23.00 7.47
CA PHE A 175 -9.78 22.26 7.86
C PHE A 175 -9.78 21.89 9.35
N CYS A 176 -8.61 21.68 9.95
CA CYS A 176 -8.44 21.31 11.36
C CYS A 176 -8.43 22.54 12.31
N GLN A 177 -8.31 23.76 11.79
CA GLN A 177 -8.42 25.02 12.55
C GLN A 177 -9.87 25.41 12.79
#